data_7cd921628a354278c554943f42b2f0cb
#
_entry.id   7cd921628a354278c554943f42b2f0cb
#
_cell.length_a   1.000
_cell.length_b   1.000
_cell.length_c   1.000
_cell.angle_alpha   90.00
_cell.angle_beta   90.00
_cell.angle_gamma   90.00
#
_symmetry.space_group_name_H-M   'P 1'
#
loop_
_entity.id
_entity.type
_entity.pdbx_description
1 polymer ?
#
loop_
_entity_poly.entity_id
_entity_poly.type
_entity_poly.pdbx_seq_one_letter_code
_entity_poly.pdbx_strand_id
1 'polypeptide(L)'
;MLRDDVLDFSEGSAVRMKENGEEVFFGFVFKQQRSKEQLISVTAYDQLRYLKNKDTIVYENKTADQFLRMLAADYGLNTGVLENTGYIIESRVEENSSLFDMIQNALDLTLTNTGEMFVLYDDFGRLDLRHLSSMAVGRQGAYLMVDEETCETFDYVSSIDDNTFNKVKLTYDNEETGFREVYIAQDSGNINRWGILQYFDTLKKGENGQAKVDALLKLYNKKTRNLKLTNVLGDNRVRAGSMIVVNLDLGDMKLKNFMLVESCRHTYKESMHWMDLTLRGGEFVG
;
A
#
# COMPACT_ATOMS: atom_id res chain seq x y z
N MET A 1 -19.88 19.48 12.27
CA MET A 1 -20.53 19.34 13.59
C MET A 1 -20.92 20.74 14.05
N LEU A 2 -22.14 20.95 14.54
CA LEU A 2 -22.54 22.21 15.18
C LEU A 2 -21.85 22.32 16.54
N ARG A 3 -21.52 23.55 16.95
CA ARG A 3 -20.96 23.80 18.27
C ARG A 3 -22.03 23.46 19.30
N ASP A 4 -21.69 22.58 20.23
CA ASP A 4 -22.49 22.26 21.39
C ASP A 4 -21.67 22.64 22.64
N ASP A 5 -22.22 23.40 23.54
CA ASP A 5 -21.54 23.84 24.78
C ASP A 5 -21.27 22.67 25.75
N VAL A 6 -21.86 21.48 25.47
CA VAL A 6 -21.65 20.24 26.22
C VAL A 6 -20.45 19.45 25.65
N LEU A 7 -20.04 19.72 24.38
CA LEU A 7 -18.97 19.00 23.71
C LEU A 7 -17.65 19.76 23.81
N ASP A 8 -16.96 19.52 24.93
CA ASP A 8 -15.62 20.09 25.15
C ASP A 8 -14.54 19.13 24.59
N PHE A 9 -13.89 19.55 23.53
CA PHE A 9 -12.75 18.83 22.94
C PHE A 9 -11.71 19.79 22.37
N SER A 10 -10.47 19.38 22.38
CA SER A 10 -9.34 20.13 21.87
C SER A 10 -8.42 19.23 21.02
N GLU A 11 -7.40 19.81 20.43
CA GLU A 11 -6.31 19.04 19.85
C GLU A 11 -5.71 18.12 20.92
N GLY A 12 -5.44 16.86 20.54
CA GLY A 12 -5.03 15.79 21.45
C GLY A 12 -6.18 14.98 22.07
N SER A 13 -7.43 15.45 21.99
CA SER A 13 -8.59 14.66 22.46
C SER A 13 -8.76 13.38 21.66
N ALA A 14 -9.04 12.27 22.36
CA ALA A 14 -9.28 10.96 21.71
C ALA A 14 -10.62 10.95 20.96
N VAL A 15 -10.61 10.37 19.77
CA VAL A 15 -11.80 10.15 18.93
C VAL A 15 -11.99 8.66 18.72
N ARG A 16 -13.19 8.19 18.97
CA ARG A 16 -13.63 6.83 18.67
C ARG A 16 -14.86 6.87 17.78
N MET A 17 -14.81 6.14 16.68
CA MET A 17 -15.96 5.95 15.80
C MET A 17 -16.34 4.48 15.79
N LYS A 18 -17.63 4.21 15.99
CA LYS A 18 -18.23 2.88 15.85
C LYS A 18 -19.43 2.97 14.95
N GLU A 19 -19.62 1.96 14.12
CA GLU A 19 -20.81 1.79 13.28
C GLU A 19 -21.51 0.48 13.65
N ASN A 20 -22.80 0.55 14.01
CA ASN A 20 -23.58 -0.63 14.44
C ASN A 20 -22.89 -1.46 15.54
N GLY A 21 -22.08 -0.80 16.41
CA GLY A 21 -21.31 -1.44 17.47
C GLY A 21 -19.94 -1.97 17.03
N GLU A 22 -19.66 -2.03 15.74
CA GLU A 22 -18.33 -2.39 15.21
C GLU A 22 -17.36 -1.22 15.35
N GLU A 23 -16.11 -1.53 15.70
CA GLU A 23 -15.01 -0.57 15.84
C GLU A 23 -14.48 -0.16 14.47
N VAL A 24 -14.59 1.14 14.13
CA VAL A 24 -14.21 1.66 12.80
C VAL A 24 -12.91 2.46 12.86
N PHE A 25 -12.80 3.39 13.82
CA PHE A 25 -11.66 4.28 13.91
C PHE A 25 -11.40 4.67 15.37
N PHE A 26 -10.12 4.67 15.74
CA PHE A 26 -9.61 5.28 16.95
C PHE A 26 -8.42 6.16 16.63
N GLY A 27 -8.39 7.37 17.17
CA GLY A 27 -7.29 8.29 16.94
C GLY A 27 -7.42 9.54 17.80
N PHE A 28 -6.71 10.59 17.43
CA PHE A 28 -6.64 11.83 18.18
C PHE A 28 -6.93 13.03 17.28
N VAL A 29 -7.54 14.06 17.83
CA VAL A 29 -7.77 15.33 17.13
C VAL A 29 -6.45 16.03 16.89
N PHE A 30 -6.13 16.34 15.63
CA PHE A 30 -4.94 17.10 15.25
C PHE A 30 -5.27 18.50 14.74
N LYS A 31 -6.48 18.70 14.23
CA LYS A 31 -6.88 19.99 13.68
C LYS A 31 -8.35 20.22 13.88
N GLN A 32 -8.70 21.43 14.26
CA GLN A 32 -10.05 21.96 14.27
C GLN A 32 -10.12 23.18 13.35
N GLN A 33 -11.17 23.27 12.55
CA GLN A 33 -11.46 24.43 11.72
C GLN A 33 -12.91 24.87 12.01
N ARG A 34 -13.09 26.14 12.28
CA ARG A 34 -14.42 26.72 12.54
C ARG A 34 -14.78 27.66 11.42
N SER A 35 -16.01 27.57 10.90
CA SER A 35 -16.57 28.49 9.94
C SER A 35 -17.38 29.59 10.62
N LYS A 36 -17.71 30.66 9.86
CA LYS A 36 -18.61 31.72 10.30
C LYS A 36 -20.01 31.19 10.65
N GLU A 37 -20.42 30.07 10.07
CA GLU A 37 -21.69 29.39 10.30
C GLU A 37 -21.66 28.48 11.54
N GLN A 38 -20.65 28.62 12.39
CA GLN A 38 -20.41 27.81 13.58
C GLN A 38 -20.26 26.30 13.31
N LEU A 39 -20.01 25.92 12.07
CA LEU A 39 -19.65 24.55 11.75
C LEU A 39 -18.20 24.28 12.18
N ILE A 40 -17.99 23.18 12.89
CA ILE A 40 -16.67 22.71 13.28
C ILE A 40 -16.31 21.52 12.43
N SER A 41 -15.23 21.63 11.66
CA SER A 41 -14.58 20.51 10.97
C SER A 41 -13.41 20.02 11.82
N VAL A 42 -13.34 18.71 12.03
CA VAL A 42 -12.31 18.08 12.86
C VAL A 42 -11.53 17.11 11.98
N THR A 43 -10.20 17.16 12.06
CA THR A 43 -9.32 16.16 11.49
C THR A 43 -8.67 15.38 12.62
N ALA A 44 -8.88 14.07 12.63
CA ALA A 44 -8.24 13.15 13.56
C ALA A 44 -7.37 12.14 12.77
N TYR A 45 -6.28 11.72 13.38
CA TYR A 45 -5.40 10.70 12.85
C TYR A 45 -5.23 9.57 13.86
N ASP A 46 -5.03 8.37 13.37
CA ASP A 46 -4.63 7.20 14.14
C ASP A 46 -3.13 7.22 14.49
N GLN A 47 -2.61 6.13 15.06
CA GLN A 47 -1.22 6.03 15.47
C GLN A 47 -0.23 6.08 14.30
N LEU A 48 -0.64 5.71 13.08
CA LEU A 48 0.24 5.80 11.92
C LEU A 48 0.78 7.23 11.71
N ARG A 49 0.06 8.25 12.17
CA ARG A 49 0.52 9.65 12.10
C ARG A 49 1.85 9.87 12.80
N TYR A 50 2.11 9.15 13.89
CA TYR A 50 3.36 9.27 14.66
C TYR A 50 4.57 8.66 13.94
N LEU A 51 4.35 7.75 13.00
CA LEU A 51 5.41 7.18 12.16
C LEU A 51 6.00 8.20 11.15
N LYS A 52 5.41 9.41 11.04
CA LYS A 52 6.01 10.53 10.30
C LYS A 52 7.15 11.23 11.03
N ASN A 53 7.37 10.91 12.30
CA ASN A 53 8.54 11.39 13.03
C ASN A 53 9.82 10.86 12.37
N LYS A 54 10.85 11.69 12.38
CA LYS A 54 12.16 11.36 11.83
C LYS A 54 13.13 11.01 12.96
N ASP A 55 14.02 10.07 12.68
CA ASP A 55 15.08 9.67 13.59
C ASP A 55 16.28 9.12 12.83
N THR A 56 17.35 8.80 13.57
CA THR A 56 18.50 8.03 13.11
C THR A 56 18.63 6.79 13.98
N ILE A 57 18.39 5.63 13.39
CA ILE A 57 18.29 4.34 14.10
C ILE A 57 19.22 3.33 13.46
N VAL A 58 19.95 2.61 14.31
CA VAL A 58 20.75 1.43 13.90
C VAL A 58 20.12 0.19 14.50
N TYR A 59 19.92 -0.82 13.67
CA TYR A 59 19.43 -2.11 14.14
C TYR A 59 20.15 -3.27 13.45
N GLU A 60 20.24 -4.39 14.15
CA GLU A 60 20.91 -5.60 13.69
C GLU A 60 20.08 -6.85 14.00
N ASN A 61 20.22 -7.85 13.14
CA ASN A 61 19.63 -9.19 13.33
C ASN A 61 18.15 -9.16 13.68
N LYS A 62 17.36 -8.35 12.97
CA LYS A 62 15.90 -8.22 13.17
C LYS A 62 15.12 -8.50 11.89
N THR A 63 13.97 -9.13 12.05
CA THR A 63 12.94 -9.15 11.02
C THR A 63 12.17 -7.83 11.02
N ALA A 64 11.42 -7.52 9.95
CA ALA A 64 10.69 -6.25 9.85
C ALA A 64 9.62 -6.10 10.94
N ASP A 65 8.95 -7.19 11.34
CA ASP A 65 8.00 -7.19 12.47
C ASP A 65 8.70 -6.92 13.82
N GLN A 66 9.89 -7.48 14.04
CA GLN A 66 10.69 -7.22 15.24
C GLN A 66 11.19 -5.78 15.28
N PHE A 67 11.60 -5.23 14.13
CA PHE A 67 11.98 -3.84 14.01
C PHE A 67 10.79 -2.91 14.29
N LEU A 68 9.61 -3.16 13.69
CA LEU A 68 8.39 -2.41 13.98
C LEU A 68 8.03 -2.45 15.47
N ARG A 69 8.14 -3.62 16.11
CA ARG A 69 7.88 -3.77 17.56
C ARG A 69 8.83 -2.92 18.40
N MET A 70 10.11 -2.86 18.02
CA MET A 70 11.10 -2.00 18.67
C MET A 70 10.70 -0.53 18.55
N LEU A 71 10.41 -0.05 17.33
CA LEU A 71 9.97 1.32 17.11
C LEU A 71 8.69 1.67 17.89
N ALA A 72 7.72 0.76 17.89
CA ALA A 72 6.47 0.96 18.62
C ALA A 72 6.72 1.12 20.13
N ALA A 73 7.63 0.33 20.70
CA ALA A 73 8.01 0.45 22.11
C ALA A 73 8.72 1.78 22.41
N ASP A 74 9.65 2.19 21.56
CA ASP A 74 10.41 3.43 21.73
C ASP A 74 9.53 4.69 21.64
N TYR A 75 8.49 4.64 20.80
CA TYR A 75 7.57 5.76 20.59
C TYR A 75 6.24 5.64 21.36
N GLY A 76 6.12 4.64 22.24
CA GLY A 76 4.93 4.45 23.06
C GLY A 76 3.66 4.12 22.26
N LEU A 77 3.82 3.45 21.11
CA LEU A 77 2.70 3.04 20.24
C LEU A 77 2.21 1.64 20.63
N ASN A 78 0.92 1.44 20.56
CA ASN A 78 0.33 0.14 20.82
C ASN A 78 0.44 -0.76 19.59
N THR A 79 0.75 -2.04 19.81
CA THR A 79 0.77 -3.06 18.75
C THR A 79 -0.33 -4.08 18.97
N GLY A 80 -0.94 -4.52 17.88
CA GLY A 80 -1.84 -5.66 17.83
C GLY A 80 -1.13 -6.89 17.30
N VAL A 81 -1.59 -7.42 16.17
CA VAL A 81 -1.00 -8.60 15.52
C VAL A 81 0.13 -8.19 14.60
N LEU A 82 1.36 -8.54 14.95
CA LEU A 82 2.52 -8.40 14.07
C LEU A 82 2.92 -9.80 13.58
N GLU A 83 2.52 -10.15 12.35
CA GLU A 83 2.88 -11.42 11.72
C GLU A 83 4.39 -11.45 11.43
N ASN A 84 5.01 -12.61 11.65
CA ASN A 84 6.45 -12.78 11.43
C ASN A 84 6.77 -12.63 9.93
N THR A 85 7.67 -11.71 9.60
CA THR A 85 8.06 -11.44 8.22
C THR A 85 9.16 -12.36 7.69
N GLY A 86 9.75 -13.18 8.53
CA GLY A 86 10.64 -14.31 8.19
C GLY A 86 12.06 -13.94 7.74
N TYR A 87 12.27 -12.80 7.13
CA TYR A 87 13.59 -12.37 6.64
C TYR A 87 14.36 -11.60 7.72
N ILE A 88 15.55 -12.09 8.06
CA ILE A 88 16.45 -11.43 9.03
C ILE A 88 17.33 -10.42 8.29
N ILE A 89 17.21 -9.16 8.66
CA ILE A 89 18.06 -8.06 8.21
C ILE A 89 19.30 -8.05 9.10
N GLU A 90 20.48 -8.34 8.53
CA GLU A 90 21.72 -8.50 9.30
C GLU A 90 22.10 -7.22 10.03
N SER A 91 22.18 -6.10 9.32
CA SER A 91 22.48 -4.79 9.88
C SER A 91 21.96 -3.67 8.99
N ARG A 92 21.46 -2.59 9.60
CA ARG A 92 21.02 -1.42 8.88
C ARG A 92 21.19 -0.14 9.69
N VAL A 93 21.58 0.91 8.98
CA VAL A 93 21.60 2.29 9.49
C VAL A 93 20.53 3.07 8.73
N GLU A 94 19.54 3.56 9.43
CA GLU A 94 18.51 4.47 8.92
C GLU A 94 18.82 5.86 9.45
N GLU A 95 19.22 6.77 8.56
CA GLU A 95 19.69 8.09 8.94
C GLU A 95 18.73 9.18 8.50
N ASN A 96 18.30 10.04 9.44
CA ASN A 96 17.37 11.17 9.20
C ASN A 96 16.13 10.80 8.37
N SER A 97 15.64 9.60 8.54
CA SER A 97 14.49 9.04 7.81
C SER A 97 13.22 9.07 8.67
N SER A 98 12.06 9.11 8.05
CA SER A 98 10.83 8.90 8.81
C SER A 98 10.72 7.45 9.26
N LEU A 99 10.04 7.22 10.39
CA LEU A 99 9.80 5.84 10.86
C LEU A 99 9.03 5.03 9.81
N PHE A 100 8.15 5.68 9.03
CA PHE A 100 7.49 5.06 7.88
C PHE A 100 8.49 4.55 6.84
N ASP A 101 9.43 5.41 6.42
CA ASP A 101 10.43 5.04 5.42
C ASP A 101 11.33 3.90 5.93
N MET A 102 11.71 3.94 7.21
CA MET A 102 12.50 2.87 7.82
C MET A 102 11.76 1.53 7.80
N ILE A 103 10.46 1.53 8.17
CA ILE A 103 9.63 0.32 8.14
C ILE A 103 9.44 -0.15 6.70
N GLN A 104 9.16 0.77 5.76
CA GLN A 104 9.03 0.45 4.35
C GLN A 104 10.32 -0.18 3.80
N ASN A 105 11.49 0.38 4.12
CA ASN A 105 12.77 -0.21 3.74
C ASN A 105 12.94 -1.65 4.24
N ALA A 106 12.54 -1.93 5.48
CA ALA A 106 12.61 -3.28 6.05
C ALA A 106 11.62 -4.26 5.35
N LEU A 107 10.43 -3.77 4.97
CA LEU A 107 9.45 -4.55 4.22
C LEU A 107 9.87 -4.77 2.77
N ASP A 108 10.50 -3.79 2.13
CA ASP A 108 11.03 -3.91 0.76
C ASP A 108 12.18 -4.93 0.70
N LEU A 109 13.04 -4.96 1.72
CA LEU A 109 14.06 -6.00 1.87
C LEU A 109 13.43 -7.39 2.04
N THR A 110 12.37 -7.48 2.85
CA THR A 110 11.61 -8.72 3.03
C THR A 110 11.03 -9.17 1.68
N LEU A 111 10.31 -8.30 0.99
CA LEU A 111 9.71 -8.59 -0.33
C LEU A 111 10.76 -9.05 -1.34
N THR A 112 11.89 -8.35 -1.41
CA THR A 112 12.97 -8.68 -2.37
C THR A 112 13.59 -10.04 -2.12
N ASN A 113 13.70 -10.45 -0.85
CA ASN A 113 14.40 -11.69 -0.47
C ASN A 113 13.46 -12.90 -0.32
N THR A 114 12.18 -12.68 -0.03
CA THR A 114 11.22 -13.77 0.20
C THR A 114 10.11 -13.86 -0.85
N GLY A 115 9.83 -12.76 -1.56
CA GLY A 115 8.65 -12.61 -2.41
C GLY A 115 7.36 -12.30 -1.63
N GLU A 116 7.42 -12.23 -0.29
CA GLU A 116 6.26 -12.06 0.58
C GLU A 116 5.96 -10.59 0.85
N MET A 117 4.69 -10.21 0.78
CA MET A 117 4.23 -8.83 0.96
C MET A 117 3.40 -8.69 2.24
N PHE A 118 3.68 -7.63 3.00
CA PHE A 118 3.00 -7.33 4.25
C PHE A 118 2.38 -5.94 4.22
N VAL A 119 1.30 -5.75 4.97
CA VAL A 119 0.55 -4.50 5.08
C VAL A 119 0.55 -4.04 6.52
N LEU A 120 0.98 -2.80 6.74
CA LEU A 120 0.92 -2.11 8.02
C LEU A 120 -0.31 -1.21 8.07
N TYR A 121 -1.12 -1.33 9.12
CA TYR A 121 -2.27 -0.48 9.35
C TYR A 121 -2.56 -0.30 10.85
N ASP A 122 -3.42 0.65 11.20
CA ASP A 122 -3.96 0.78 12.55
C ASP A 122 -5.28 0.02 12.66
N ASP A 123 -5.39 -0.86 13.65
CA ASP A 123 -6.60 -1.57 13.99
C ASP A 123 -7.16 -1.06 15.32
N PHE A 124 -7.97 -0.02 15.21
CA PHE A 124 -8.62 0.65 16.34
C PHE A 124 -7.65 1.03 17.48
N GLY A 125 -6.55 1.68 17.12
CA GLY A 125 -5.52 2.15 18.06
C GLY A 125 -4.43 1.12 18.37
N ARG A 126 -4.23 0.13 17.51
CA ARG A 126 -3.12 -0.83 17.55
C ARG A 126 -2.52 -0.98 16.17
N LEU A 127 -1.21 -0.96 16.08
CA LEU A 127 -0.50 -1.23 14.84
C LEU A 127 -0.54 -2.72 14.52
N ASP A 128 -1.14 -3.09 13.41
CA ASP A 128 -1.14 -4.45 12.87
C ASP A 128 -0.23 -4.53 11.65
N LEU A 129 0.56 -5.60 11.56
CA LEU A 129 1.35 -5.96 10.38
C LEU A 129 0.89 -7.34 9.92
N ARG A 130 0.28 -7.43 8.74
CA ARG A 130 -0.33 -8.66 8.25
C ARG A 130 0.22 -9.04 6.89
N HIS A 131 0.40 -10.33 6.68
CA HIS A 131 0.71 -10.87 5.37
C HIS A 131 -0.45 -10.63 4.39
N LEU A 132 -0.15 -10.30 3.14
CA LEU A 132 -1.17 -9.94 2.15
C LEU A 132 -2.25 -11.00 1.98
N SER A 133 -1.90 -12.29 2.06
CA SER A 133 -2.89 -13.39 1.98
C SER A 133 -3.91 -13.38 3.12
N SER A 134 -3.56 -12.80 4.28
CA SER A 134 -4.46 -12.64 5.44
C SER A 134 -5.44 -11.48 5.29
N MET A 135 -5.26 -10.65 4.23
CA MET A 135 -6.04 -9.43 4.02
C MET A 135 -7.26 -9.62 3.11
N ALA A 136 -7.59 -10.87 2.75
CA ALA A 136 -8.78 -11.16 1.97
C ALA A 136 -10.06 -10.89 2.78
N VAL A 137 -10.90 -9.98 2.27
CA VAL A 137 -12.15 -9.62 2.94
C VAL A 137 -13.22 -10.66 2.64
N GLY A 138 -13.72 -11.32 3.69
CA GLY A 138 -14.74 -12.34 3.55
C GLY A 138 -15.37 -12.77 4.88
N ARG A 139 -16.49 -13.48 4.80
CA ARG A 139 -17.13 -14.16 5.94
C ARG A 139 -17.55 -15.57 5.52
N GLN A 140 -17.29 -16.56 6.37
CA GLN A 140 -17.78 -17.94 6.22
C GLN A 140 -17.50 -18.59 4.85
N GLY A 141 -16.32 -18.31 4.26
CA GLY A 141 -15.91 -18.86 2.97
C GLY A 141 -16.42 -18.10 1.74
N ALA A 142 -17.20 -17.03 1.92
CA ALA A 142 -17.58 -16.10 0.86
C ALA A 142 -16.74 -14.82 0.94
N TYR A 143 -16.11 -14.44 -0.16
CA TYR A 143 -15.37 -13.20 -0.26
C TYR A 143 -16.29 -12.02 -0.56
N LEU A 144 -15.92 -10.82 -0.10
CA LEU A 144 -16.58 -9.59 -0.54
C LEU A 144 -16.40 -9.44 -2.05
N MET A 145 -17.51 -9.36 -2.76
CA MET A 145 -17.54 -9.15 -4.20
C MET A 145 -18.13 -7.77 -4.51
N VAL A 146 -17.46 -7.02 -5.35
CA VAL A 146 -17.96 -5.78 -5.93
C VAL A 146 -18.28 -6.02 -7.40
N ASP A 147 -19.50 -5.66 -7.80
CA ASP A 147 -20.04 -5.81 -9.14
C ASP A 147 -20.82 -4.55 -9.56
N GLU A 148 -21.50 -4.62 -10.70
CA GLU A 148 -22.29 -3.51 -11.26
C GLU A 148 -23.47 -3.10 -10.39
N GLU A 149 -23.96 -3.98 -9.50
CA GLU A 149 -25.10 -3.69 -8.61
C GLU A 149 -24.66 -3.01 -7.32
N THR A 150 -23.41 -3.25 -6.90
CA THR A 150 -22.83 -2.76 -5.62
C THR A 150 -21.94 -1.54 -5.77
N CYS A 151 -21.68 -1.10 -7.02
CA CYS A 151 -20.83 0.04 -7.37
C CYS A 151 -21.64 1.00 -8.26
N GLU A 152 -21.65 2.29 -7.93
CA GLU A 152 -22.37 3.28 -8.74
C GLU A 152 -21.65 3.56 -10.07
N THR A 153 -20.34 3.78 -10.00
CA THR A 153 -19.52 4.05 -11.19
C THR A 153 -18.11 3.49 -11.04
N PHE A 154 -17.45 3.24 -12.19
CA PHE A 154 -16.02 2.93 -12.23
C PHE A 154 -15.31 3.77 -13.29
N ASP A 155 -14.02 3.99 -13.06
CA ASP A 155 -13.07 4.59 -14.01
C ASP A 155 -11.93 3.59 -14.22
N TYR A 156 -11.80 3.10 -15.45
CA TYR A 156 -10.81 2.10 -15.82
C TYR A 156 -9.82 2.68 -16.83
N VAL A 157 -8.54 2.60 -16.51
CA VAL A 157 -7.45 3.02 -17.38
C VAL A 157 -6.54 1.84 -17.68
N SER A 158 -6.36 1.53 -18.96
CA SER A 158 -5.34 0.59 -19.45
C SER A 158 -4.28 1.39 -20.21
N SER A 159 -3.02 1.33 -19.79
CA SER A 159 -1.94 2.15 -20.32
C SER A 159 -0.68 1.34 -20.63
N ILE A 160 0.10 1.82 -21.58
CA ILE A 160 1.49 1.42 -21.84
C ILE A 160 2.46 2.60 -21.63
N ASP A 161 1.97 3.74 -21.16
CA ASP A 161 2.73 4.98 -20.99
C ASP A 161 3.43 5.02 -19.62
N ASP A 162 2.79 4.48 -18.59
CA ASP A 162 3.30 4.47 -17.22
C ASP A 162 3.91 3.12 -16.84
N ASN A 163 5.21 3.09 -16.50
CA ASN A 163 5.90 1.90 -15.98
C ASN A 163 5.77 0.64 -16.85
N THR A 164 5.60 0.79 -18.17
CA THR A 164 5.62 -0.30 -19.13
C THR A 164 6.90 -0.24 -19.94
N PHE A 165 7.72 -1.30 -19.85
CA PHE A 165 8.99 -1.39 -20.57
C PHE A 165 9.13 -2.77 -21.20
N ASN A 166 9.24 -2.81 -22.53
CA ASN A 166 9.46 -4.05 -23.31
C ASN A 166 10.91 -4.27 -23.67
N LYS A 167 11.80 -3.38 -23.22
CA LYS A 167 13.25 -3.50 -23.31
C LYS A 167 13.89 -2.97 -22.04
N VAL A 168 14.74 -3.78 -21.42
CA VAL A 168 15.51 -3.40 -20.24
C VAL A 168 16.98 -3.40 -20.64
N LYS A 169 17.68 -2.29 -20.34
CA LYS A 169 19.10 -2.15 -20.52
C LYS A 169 19.74 -1.71 -19.21
N LEU A 170 20.63 -2.52 -18.67
CA LEU A 170 21.43 -2.19 -17.50
C LEU A 170 22.90 -2.09 -17.86
N THR A 171 23.62 -1.21 -17.19
CA THR A 171 25.07 -1.03 -17.38
C THR A 171 25.81 -1.14 -16.06
N TYR A 172 27.03 -1.65 -16.10
CA TYR A 172 27.93 -1.69 -14.97
C TYR A 172 29.32 -1.22 -15.40
N ASP A 173 29.84 -0.18 -14.79
CA ASP A 173 31.21 0.27 -14.99
C ASP A 173 32.13 -0.55 -14.10
N ASN A 174 32.80 -1.54 -14.68
CA ASN A 174 33.69 -2.44 -13.97
C ASN A 174 35.06 -1.77 -13.76
N GLU A 175 35.29 -1.25 -12.57
CA GLU A 175 36.55 -0.56 -12.22
C GLU A 175 37.78 -1.48 -12.27
N GLU A 176 37.62 -2.80 -12.11
CA GLU A 176 38.71 -3.76 -12.10
C GLU A 176 39.22 -4.06 -13.54
N THR A 177 38.31 -4.08 -14.51
CA THR A 177 38.64 -4.35 -15.91
C THR A 177 38.75 -3.08 -16.77
N GLY A 178 38.20 -1.96 -16.28
CA GLY A 178 38.11 -0.70 -17.03
C GLY A 178 37.07 -0.72 -18.16
N PHE A 179 36.24 -1.76 -18.27
CA PHE A 179 35.22 -1.89 -19.29
C PHE A 179 33.80 -1.68 -18.72
N ARG A 180 32.91 -1.14 -19.58
CA ARG A 180 31.48 -1.10 -19.32
C ARG A 180 30.81 -2.38 -19.77
N GLU A 181 30.26 -3.11 -18.85
CA GLU A 181 29.39 -4.26 -19.11
C GLU A 181 27.96 -3.78 -19.41
N VAL A 182 27.31 -4.43 -20.36
CA VAL A 182 25.93 -4.07 -20.78
C VAL A 182 25.09 -5.33 -20.81
N TYR A 183 23.97 -5.29 -20.09
CA TYR A 183 23.00 -6.37 -20.04
C TYR A 183 21.68 -5.90 -20.65
N ILE A 184 21.11 -6.70 -21.56
CA ILE A 184 19.87 -6.34 -22.28
C ILE A 184 18.94 -7.53 -22.30
N ALA A 185 17.68 -7.28 -21.92
CA ALA A 185 16.56 -8.18 -22.17
C ALA A 185 15.45 -7.43 -22.91
N GLN A 186 14.76 -8.07 -23.86
CA GLN A 186 13.69 -7.43 -24.62
C GLN A 186 12.67 -8.44 -25.13
N ASP A 187 11.43 -7.98 -25.32
CA ASP A 187 10.33 -8.72 -25.92
C ASP A 187 10.01 -8.18 -27.31
N SER A 188 10.39 -8.93 -28.34
CA SER A 188 10.15 -8.54 -29.74
C SER A 188 8.67 -8.47 -30.10
N GLY A 189 7.81 -9.29 -29.48
CA GLY A 189 6.38 -9.29 -29.71
C GLY A 189 5.73 -7.99 -29.28
N ASN A 190 6.04 -7.52 -28.07
CA ASN A 190 5.54 -6.24 -27.57
C ASN A 190 6.24 -5.04 -28.20
N ILE A 191 7.51 -5.15 -28.59
CA ILE A 191 8.19 -4.11 -29.39
C ILE A 191 7.46 -3.88 -30.72
N ASN A 192 7.07 -4.95 -31.40
CA ASN A 192 6.34 -4.84 -32.67
C ASN A 192 4.94 -4.22 -32.51
N ARG A 193 4.32 -4.35 -31.34
CA ARG A 193 2.97 -3.81 -31.05
C ARG A 193 2.97 -2.38 -30.56
N TRP A 194 3.95 -2.00 -29.71
CA TRP A 194 3.94 -0.75 -28.94
C TRP A 194 5.11 0.18 -29.27
N GLY A 195 6.06 -0.27 -30.11
CA GLY A 195 7.36 0.38 -30.26
C GLY A 195 8.30 0.02 -29.11
N ILE A 196 9.48 0.63 -29.09
CA ILE A 196 10.48 0.40 -28.04
C ILE A 196 10.18 1.30 -26.84
N LEU A 197 9.81 0.67 -25.72
CA LEU A 197 9.68 1.27 -24.41
C LEU A 197 10.85 0.75 -23.55
N GLN A 198 11.88 1.58 -23.35
CA GLN A 198 13.12 1.15 -22.72
C GLN A 198 13.25 1.62 -21.27
N TYR A 199 13.49 0.67 -20.36
CA TYR A 199 14.03 0.92 -19.03
C TYR A 199 15.56 0.96 -19.09
N PHE A 200 16.17 1.94 -18.44
CA PHE A 200 17.63 2.06 -18.35
C PHE A 200 18.04 2.36 -16.92
N ASP A 201 19.03 1.63 -16.39
CA ASP A 201 19.59 1.85 -15.06
C ASP A 201 21.04 1.35 -14.99
N THR A 202 21.71 1.61 -13.86
CA THR A 202 23.06 1.17 -13.57
C THR A 202 23.06 0.12 -12.46
N LEU A 203 23.84 -0.94 -12.64
CA LEU A 203 24.00 -2.00 -11.65
C LEU A 203 24.95 -1.56 -10.53
N LYS A 204 24.68 -2.05 -9.33
CA LYS A 204 25.61 -1.95 -8.20
C LYS A 204 26.62 -3.11 -8.24
N LYS A 205 27.78 -2.92 -7.60
CA LYS A 205 28.79 -3.98 -7.48
C LYS A 205 28.22 -5.23 -6.83
N GLY A 206 28.44 -6.38 -7.47
CA GLY A 206 27.96 -7.69 -6.98
C GLY A 206 26.56 -8.09 -7.43
N GLU A 207 25.81 -7.24 -8.15
CA GLU A 207 24.52 -7.62 -8.71
C GLU A 207 24.69 -8.49 -9.97
N ASN A 208 23.85 -9.52 -10.11
CA ASN A 208 23.80 -10.33 -11.34
C ASN A 208 22.99 -9.59 -12.40
N GLY A 209 23.69 -8.99 -13.38
CA GLY A 209 23.07 -8.16 -14.42
C GLY A 209 22.08 -8.90 -15.29
N GLN A 210 22.37 -10.15 -15.69
CA GLN A 210 21.46 -10.93 -16.54
C GLN A 210 20.17 -11.30 -15.78
N ALA A 211 20.29 -11.81 -14.58
CA ALA A 211 19.11 -12.14 -13.76
C ALA A 211 18.23 -10.92 -13.49
N LYS A 212 18.87 -9.74 -13.28
CA LYS A 212 18.14 -8.49 -12.99
C LYS A 212 17.41 -7.96 -14.24
N VAL A 213 17.99 -7.99 -15.44
CA VAL A 213 17.29 -7.55 -16.66
C VAL A 213 16.11 -8.46 -16.98
N ASP A 214 16.24 -9.77 -16.79
CA ASP A 214 15.17 -10.74 -17.03
C ASP A 214 14.01 -10.55 -16.03
N ALA A 215 14.32 -10.33 -14.75
CA ALA A 215 13.33 -10.05 -13.73
C ALA A 215 12.59 -8.73 -13.99
N LEU A 216 13.31 -7.65 -14.33
CA LEU A 216 12.71 -6.36 -14.64
C LEU A 216 11.85 -6.42 -15.90
N LEU A 217 12.31 -7.15 -16.95
CA LEU A 217 11.49 -7.35 -18.14
C LEU A 217 10.19 -8.08 -17.80
N LYS A 218 10.25 -9.16 -17.03
CA LYS A 218 9.05 -9.89 -16.57
C LYS A 218 8.11 -8.99 -15.76
N LEU A 219 8.64 -8.09 -14.94
CA LEU A 219 7.86 -7.17 -14.10
C LEU A 219 7.14 -6.12 -14.94
N TYR A 220 7.84 -5.48 -15.88
CA TYR A 220 7.39 -4.27 -16.57
C TYR A 220 6.81 -4.50 -17.97
N ASN A 221 7.03 -5.66 -18.61
CA ASN A 221 6.60 -5.94 -19.99
C ASN A 221 5.10 -6.29 -20.06
N LYS A 222 4.28 -5.44 -19.51
CA LYS A 222 2.82 -5.58 -19.50
C LYS A 222 2.14 -4.22 -19.40
N LYS A 223 0.87 -4.14 -19.84
CA LYS A 223 0.06 -2.94 -19.64
C LYS A 223 -0.15 -2.70 -18.15
N THR A 224 -0.05 -1.45 -17.75
CA THR A 224 -0.56 -1.04 -16.44
C THR A 224 -2.08 -0.91 -16.50
N ARG A 225 -2.75 -1.27 -15.43
CA ARG A 225 -4.21 -1.17 -15.31
C ARG A 225 -4.55 -0.58 -13.96
N ASN A 226 -5.33 0.49 -13.98
CA ASN A 226 -5.84 1.16 -12.80
C ASN A 226 -7.37 1.12 -12.85
N LEU A 227 -7.98 0.78 -11.76
CA LEU A 227 -9.43 0.75 -11.59
C LEU A 227 -9.80 1.55 -10.37
N LYS A 228 -10.64 2.56 -10.56
CA LYS A 228 -11.27 3.31 -9.46
C LYS A 228 -12.73 2.98 -9.43
N LEU A 229 -13.25 2.70 -8.25
CA LEU A 229 -14.66 2.47 -7.99
C LEU A 229 -15.17 3.59 -7.09
N THR A 230 -16.33 4.13 -7.42
CA THR A 230 -16.93 5.25 -6.68
C THR A 230 -18.30 4.83 -6.16
N ASN A 231 -18.60 5.23 -4.91
CA ASN A 231 -19.83 4.92 -4.21
C ASN A 231 -20.15 3.40 -4.21
N VAL A 232 -19.16 2.60 -3.84
CA VAL A 232 -19.36 1.18 -3.54
C VAL A 232 -20.06 1.05 -2.20
N LEU A 233 -20.97 0.08 -2.06
CA LEU A 233 -21.62 -0.21 -0.77
C LEU A 233 -20.56 -0.43 0.34
N GLY A 234 -20.75 0.24 1.49
CA GLY A 234 -19.78 0.27 2.56
C GLY A 234 -19.58 -1.07 3.28
N ASP A 235 -18.32 -1.41 3.54
CA ASP A 235 -17.94 -2.53 4.40
C ASP A 235 -16.72 -2.09 5.25
N ASN A 236 -16.89 -2.04 6.58
CA ASN A 236 -15.86 -1.55 7.52
C ASN A 236 -14.58 -2.38 7.53
N ARG A 237 -14.59 -3.58 6.96
CA ARG A 237 -13.42 -4.47 6.87
C ARG A 237 -12.48 -4.10 5.73
N VAL A 238 -12.98 -3.33 4.75
CA VAL A 238 -12.18 -2.89 3.59
C VAL A 238 -11.26 -1.75 4.02
N ARG A 239 -9.99 -1.84 3.66
CA ARG A 239 -8.97 -0.81 3.88
C ARG A 239 -7.88 -0.92 2.83
N ALA A 240 -6.97 0.04 2.76
CA ALA A 240 -5.77 -0.13 1.96
C ALA A 240 -5.03 -1.41 2.38
N GLY A 241 -4.59 -2.21 1.41
CA GLY A 241 -4.02 -3.54 1.62
C GLY A 241 -5.04 -4.68 1.61
N SER A 242 -6.35 -4.41 1.67
CA SER A 242 -7.37 -5.47 1.56
C SER A 242 -7.39 -6.09 0.17
N MET A 243 -7.75 -7.38 0.13
CA MET A 243 -8.03 -8.13 -1.10
C MET A 243 -9.54 -8.36 -1.22
N ILE A 244 -10.13 -7.89 -2.31
CA ILE A 244 -11.56 -8.05 -2.61
C ILE A 244 -11.74 -8.68 -4.00
N VAL A 245 -12.86 -9.35 -4.23
CA VAL A 245 -13.22 -9.85 -5.56
C VAL A 245 -13.95 -8.75 -6.32
N VAL A 246 -13.52 -8.47 -7.55
CA VAL A 246 -14.19 -7.54 -8.45
C VAL A 246 -14.73 -8.33 -9.65
N ASN A 247 -16.00 -8.13 -9.99
CA ASN A 247 -16.67 -8.76 -11.11
C ASN A 247 -17.35 -7.68 -11.97
N LEU A 248 -16.63 -7.13 -12.93
CA LEU A 248 -17.09 -6.02 -13.79
C LEU A 248 -16.76 -6.28 -15.25
N ASP A 249 -17.63 -5.80 -16.15
CA ASP A 249 -17.33 -5.68 -17.57
C ASP A 249 -16.68 -4.31 -17.83
N LEU A 250 -15.39 -4.32 -18.17
CA LEU A 250 -14.61 -3.09 -18.39
C LEU A 250 -14.58 -2.66 -19.87
N GLY A 251 -15.38 -3.33 -20.72
CA GLY A 251 -15.50 -3.06 -22.15
C GLY A 251 -14.47 -3.84 -22.98
N ASP A 252 -13.18 -3.70 -22.72
CA ASP A 252 -12.12 -4.46 -23.41
C ASP A 252 -11.81 -5.81 -22.75
N MET A 253 -12.26 -6.00 -21.50
CA MET A 253 -12.13 -7.25 -20.77
C MET A 253 -13.20 -7.42 -19.69
N LYS A 254 -13.54 -8.67 -19.41
CA LYS A 254 -14.35 -9.03 -18.23
C LYS A 254 -13.41 -9.35 -17.07
N LEU A 255 -13.50 -8.53 -16.03
CA LEU A 255 -12.74 -8.71 -14.82
C LEU A 255 -13.54 -9.55 -13.82
N LYS A 256 -13.01 -10.71 -13.43
CA LYS A 256 -13.52 -11.51 -12.30
C LYS A 256 -12.32 -12.07 -11.55
N ASN A 257 -11.77 -11.25 -10.67
CA ASN A 257 -10.53 -11.63 -9.96
C ASN A 257 -10.42 -10.92 -8.62
N PHE A 258 -9.50 -11.40 -7.78
CA PHE A 258 -9.05 -10.67 -6.63
C PHE A 258 -8.28 -9.42 -7.06
N MET A 259 -8.57 -8.31 -6.38
CA MET A 259 -7.85 -7.06 -6.55
C MET A 259 -7.38 -6.52 -5.20
N LEU A 260 -6.19 -5.95 -5.20
CA LEU A 260 -5.63 -5.25 -4.06
C LEU A 260 -6.22 -3.84 -3.99
N VAL A 261 -6.73 -3.47 -2.83
CA VAL A 261 -7.15 -2.11 -2.52
C VAL A 261 -5.92 -1.27 -2.20
N GLU A 262 -5.52 -0.35 -3.08
CA GLU A 262 -4.41 0.58 -2.84
C GLU A 262 -4.81 1.73 -1.92
N SER A 263 -6.03 2.24 -2.10
CA SER A 263 -6.61 3.25 -1.23
C SER A 263 -8.10 3.04 -1.07
N CYS A 264 -8.60 3.37 0.11
CA CYS A 264 -10.01 3.32 0.44
C CYS A 264 -10.40 4.60 1.17
N ARG A 265 -11.52 5.20 0.74
CA ARG A 265 -12.19 6.27 1.45
C ARG A 265 -13.56 5.80 1.87
N HIS A 266 -13.84 5.80 3.16
CA HIS A 266 -15.18 5.56 3.70
C HIS A 266 -15.92 6.87 3.91
N THR A 267 -17.16 6.95 3.49
CA THR A 267 -18.05 8.08 3.70
C THR A 267 -19.29 7.62 4.44
N TYR A 268 -19.51 8.17 5.62
CA TYR A 268 -20.67 7.91 6.47
C TYR A 268 -21.54 9.17 6.50
N LYS A 269 -22.71 9.09 5.94
CA LYS A 269 -23.64 10.22 5.87
C LYS A 269 -25.09 9.72 5.89
N GLU A 270 -25.94 10.34 6.73
CA GLU A 270 -27.39 10.06 6.78
C GLU A 270 -27.72 8.56 6.93
N SER A 271 -26.99 7.87 7.81
CA SER A 271 -27.09 6.41 8.02
C SER A 271 -26.69 5.56 6.82
N MET A 272 -26.05 6.14 5.82
CA MET A 272 -25.49 5.45 4.67
C MET A 272 -23.98 5.36 4.80
N HIS A 273 -23.41 4.25 4.35
CA HIS A 273 -21.99 4.04 4.30
C HIS A 273 -21.56 3.66 2.87
N TRP A 274 -20.64 4.44 2.32
CA TRP A 274 -20.10 4.27 0.97
C TRP A 274 -18.58 4.20 1.00
N MET A 275 -18.01 3.56 -0.03
CA MET A 275 -16.56 3.49 -0.23
C MET A 275 -16.18 3.99 -1.63
N ASP A 276 -15.09 4.77 -1.70
CA ASP A 276 -14.35 5.02 -2.93
C ASP A 276 -13.05 4.21 -2.87
N LEU A 277 -12.80 3.40 -3.88
CA LEU A 277 -11.68 2.45 -3.91
C LEU A 277 -10.77 2.74 -5.10
N THR A 278 -9.45 2.73 -4.88
CA THR A 278 -8.47 2.58 -5.96
C THR A 278 -7.91 1.18 -5.89
N LEU A 279 -7.98 0.46 -6.99
CA LEU A 279 -7.65 -0.96 -7.06
C LEU A 279 -6.49 -1.20 -8.03
N ARG A 280 -5.62 -2.12 -7.67
CA ARG A 280 -4.51 -2.58 -8.50
C ARG A 280 -4.62 -4.06 -8.81
N GLY A 281 -4.41 -4.39 -10.08
CA GLY A 281 -3.97 -5.66 -10.64
C GLY A 281 -4.79 -6.90 -10.44
N GLY A 282 -5.45 -7.38 -11.50
CA GLY A 282 -5.87 -8.78 -11.66
C GLY A 282 -4.74 -9.73 -12.10
N GLU A 283 -3.50 -9.26 -12.31
CA GLU A 283 -2.37 -10.07 -12.78
C GLU A 283 -1.21 -10.15 -11.77
N PHE A 284 -1.35 -9.54 -10.56
CA PHE A 284 -0.27 -9.46 -9.56
C PHE A 284 -0.38 -10.48 -8.43
N VAL A 285 -1.38 -11.36 -8.46
CA VAL A 285 -1.53 -12.43 -7.49
C VAL A 285 -1.40 -13.74 -8.25
N GLY A 286 -0.16 -14.13 -8.49
CA GLY A 286 0.21 -15.43 -9.00
C GLY A 286 1.28 -15.99 -8.15
#